data_fd326c2a15a1d6203503eb0c6d4966cf
#
_entry.id   fd326c2a15a1d6203503eb0c6d4966cf
#
_cell.length_a   1.000
_cell.length_b   1.000
_cell.length_c   1.000
_cell.angle_alpha   90.00
_cell.angle_beta   90.00
_cell.angle_gamma   90.00
#
_symmetry.space_group_name_H-M   'P 1'
#
loop_
_entity.id
_entity.type
_entity.pdbx_description
1 polymer ?
#
loop_
_entity_poly.entity_id
_entity_poly.type
_entity_poly.pdbx_seq_one_letter_code
_entity_poly.pdbx_strand_id
1 'polypeptide(L)'
;NGAPGTGANGGDGGWLIGNGGAGGSGAAGVNGGAGGNGGAGGLIGNGGAGGRASTGTGGAGGAGGAAGMLFGAAGVGGPGGFAAAFGATGGAGGAGGNGGLFADGGVGGAGGATDAGTGGAGGSGGNGGLFGAGGTGGPGGFGIFGGGAGGDGGSGGLFGAGGTGGSGGTSIINVGGNGGAGGDAGMLSLGAAGGAGGSGGSSPDGGGGAGGIGGDGGTLFGSGGAGGVGGLGFDAGGAGGAGGKAGLLSGAGGAGGAGGGSFAGAGGTGGAGGAPGLVGNAGNGGNGGASANGAGAAGGAGGSGVLIGNGGNGGSGGTGAPAGTAGAGGLGGQLLGRDGFNAPASTPLHTLQQQILNAINEPTQALTGRPLIGNGANGTPGTGADGGAGGWLFGNGGNGGHGATGADGGDGGSGGAGGILSGIGGTGGSGGIGTTGQGGTGGTGGAALLIGSGGTGGSGGFGLDTGGAGGRGGDAGLFLGAAGTGGQAALSQNFI
;
A
#
# COMPACT_ATOMS: atom_id res chain seq x y z
N ASN A 1 -28.48 -9.91 19.15
CA ASN A 1 -28.08 -8.61 18.63
C ASN A 1 -28.26 -7.55 19.70
N GLY A 2 -27.40 -6.54 19.73
CA GLY A 2 -27.57 -5.35 20.54
C GLY A 2 -28.81 -4.55 20.10
N ALA A 3 -29.51 -3.91 21.05
CA ALA A 3 -30.68 -3.11 20.74
C ALA A 3 -30.30 -1.88 19.88
N PRO A 4 -30.99 -1.61 18.76
CA PRO A 4 -30.72 -0.44 17.93
C PRO A 4 -30.91 0.88 18.70
N GLY A 5 -30.05 1.86 18.46
CA GLY A 5 -30.10 3.17 19.10
C GLY A 5 -29.63 3.21 20.55
N THR A 6 -29.03 2.13 21.05
CA THR A 6 -28.54 2.06 22.45
C THR A 6 -27.02 1.89 22.55
N GLY A 7 -26.35 1.50 21.47
CA GLY A 7 -24.94 1.12 21.50
C GLY A 7 -24.68 -0.17 22.29
N ALA A 8 -25.72 -0.98 22.52
CA ALA A 8 -25.58 -2.24 23.26
C ALA A 8 -24.76 -3.26 22.44
N ASN A 9 -23.93 -4.03 23.14
CA ASN A 9 -23.16 -5.10 22.50
C ASN A 9 -24.06 -6.23 22.01
N GLY A 10 -23.64 -6.91 20.96
CA GLY A 10 -24.22 -8.20 20.56
C GLY A 10 -23.88 -9.27 21.58
N GLY A 11 -24.81 -10.20 21.80
CA GLY A 11 -24.56 -11.37 22.65
C GLY A 11 -23.66 -12.39 21.93
N ASP A 12 -22.87 -13.14 22.69
CA ASP A 12 -22.05 -14.21 22.16
C ASP A 12 -22.91 -15.36 21.62
N GLY A 13 -22.37 -16.11 20.67
CA GLY A 13 -22.96 -17.33 20.14
C GLY A 13 -23.01 -18.45 21.19
N GLY A 14 -23.83 -19.48 20.93
CA GLY A 14 -23.87 -20.69 21.75
C GLY A 14 -22.51 -21.37 21.79
N TRP A 15 -22.19 -22.02 22.94
CA TRP A 15 -20.86 -22.56 23.22
C TRP A 15 -20.31 -23.50 22.12
N LEU A 16 -21.11 -24.39 21.57
CA LEU A 16 -20.67 -25.37 20.57
C LEU A 16 -20.90 -24.86 19.14
N ILE A 17 -22.12 -24.43 18.84
CA ILE A 17 -22.49 -23.91 17.52
C ILE A 17 -23.34 -22.66 17.76
N GLY A 18 -22.89 -21.52 17.21
CA GLY A 18 -23.65 -20.30 17.28
C GLY A 18 -22.88 -19.08 16.80
N ASN A 19 -23.58 -18.21 16.09
CA ASN A 19 -23.04 -16.95 15.64
C ASN A 19 -23.19 -15.90 16.73
N GLY A 20 -22.19 -15.05 16.87
CA GLY A 20 -22.28 -13.85 17.69
C GLY A 20 -23.34 -12.89 17.14
N GLY A 21 -24.01 -12.18 18.01
CA GLY A 21 -24.96 -11.17 17.64
C GLY A 21 -24.26 -9.88 17.19
N ALA A 22 -24.88 -9.16 16.25
CA ALA A 22 -24.38 -7.85 15.86
C ALA A 22 -24.55 -6.84 17.01
N GLY A 23 -23.62 -5.89 17.13
CA GLY A 23 -23.72 -4.75 18.04
C GLY A 23 -24.85 -3.82 17.62
N GLY A 24 -25.53 -3.21 18.60
CA GLY A 24 -26.56 -2.20 18.34
C GLY A 24 -25.95 -0.90 17.82
N SER A 25 -26.71 -0.17 17.00
CA SER A 25 -26.33 1.19 16.60
C SER A 25 -26.27 2.13 17.80
N GLY A 26 -25.42 3.13 17.75
CA GLY A 26 -25.35 4.17 18.78
C GLY A 26 -26.61 5.00 18.86
N ALA A 27 -26.87 5.64 20.00
CA ALA A 27 -28.00 6.53 20.19
C ALA A 27 -27.87 7.77 19.27
N ALA A 28 -28.98 8.15 18.61
CA ALA A 28 -29.08 9.39 17.86
C ALA A 28 -29.13 10.59 18.81
N GLY A 29 -28.44 11.67 18.48
CA GLY A 29 -28.46 12.88 19.31
C GLY A 29 -27.32 13.82 18.94
N VAL A 30 -27.27 14.98 19.61
CA VAL A 30 -26.22 16.00 19.42
C VAL A 30 -24.83 15.41 19.67
N ASN A 31 -24.73 14.52 20.65
CA ASN A 31 -23.50 13.81 20.99
C ASN A 31 -23.57 12.36 20.49
N GLY A 32 -23.54 12.14 19.19
CA GLY A 32 -23.71 10.82 18.57
C GLY A 32 -23.11 9.68 19.40
N GLY A 33 -23.93 8.66 19.70
CA GLY A 33 -23.55 7.51 20.50
C GLY A 33 -22.64 6.55 19.73
N ALA A 34 -21.70 5.90 20.46
CA ALA A 34 -20.87 4.84 19.91
C ALA A 34 -21.72 3.62 19.53
N GLY A 35 -21.29 2.89 18.50
CA GLY A 35 -21.88 1.58 18.18
C GLY A 35 -21.42 0.51 19.20
N GLY A 36 -22.31 -0.46 19.49
CA GLY A 36 -21.99 -1.61 20.32
C GLY A 36 -21.07 -2.60 19.60
N ASN A 37 -20.29 -3.33 20.35
CA ASN A 37 -19.41 -4.38 19.80
C ASN A 37 -20.22 -5.58 19.32
N GLY A 38 -19.76 -6.30 18.33
CA GLY A 38 -20.29 -7.60 17.93
C GLY A 38 -19.92 -8.66 18.98
N GLY A 39 -20.83 -9.63 19.17
CA GLY A 39 -20.58 -10.79 20.03
C GLY A 39 -19.65 -11.80 19.35
N ALA A 40 -18.93 -12.59 20.15
CA ALA A 40 -18.07 -13.66 19.65
C ALA A 40 -18.88 -14.86 19.12
N GLY A 41 -18.32 -15.59 18.14
CA GLY A 41 -18.85 -16.90 17.76
C GLY A 41 -18.57 -17.98 18.81
N GLY A 42 -19.34 -19.10 18.77
CA GLY A 42 -19.06 -20.28 19.59
C GLY A 42 -17.80 -21.03 19.13
N LEU A 43 -17.75 -22.35 19.39
CA LEU A 43 -16.66 -23.19 18.84
C LEU A 43 -16.71 -23.17 17.30
N ILE A 44 -17.90 -23.27 16.73
CA ILE A 44 -18.20 -23.14 15.32
C ILE A 44 -19.24 -22.04 15.16
N GLY A 45 -18.88 -20.94 14.50
CA GLY A 45 -19.80 -19.83 14.30
C GLY A 45 -19.08 -18.53 13.95
N ASN A 46 -19.81 -17.61 13.34
CA ASN A 46 -19.25 -16.32 12.94
C ASN A 46 -19.30 -15.33 14.10
N GLY A 47 -18.32 -14.45 14.16
CA GLY A 47 -18.38 -13.26 15.01
C GLY A 47 -19.45 -12.28 14.51
N GLY A 48 -20.11 -11.57 15.40
CA GLY A 48 -21.08 -10.56 15.06
C GLY A 48 -20.41 -9.28 14.51
N ALA A 49 -21.07 -8.59 13.60
CA ALA A 49 -20.60 -7.29 13.15
C ALA A 49 -20.67 -6.23 14.25
N GLY A 50 -19.73 -5.29 14.28
CA GLY A 50 -19.77 -4.12 15.15
C GLY A 50 -20.92 -3.19 14.71
N GLY A 51 -21.56 -2.57 15.71
CA GLY A 51 -22.63 -1.59 15.47
C GLY A 51 -22.08 -0.28 14.91
N ARG A 52 -22.84 0.36 14.04
CA ARG A 52 -22.48 1.69 13.51
C ARG A 52 -22.73 2.77 14.55
N ALA A 53 -21.90 3.77 14.60
CA ALA A 53 -22.17 4.96 15.39
C ALA A 53 -23.25 5.82 14.74
N SER A 54 -23.93 6.66 15.51
CA SER A 54 -24.91 7.60 15.00
C SER A 54 -24.27 8.94 14.62
N THR A 55 -25.07 9.78 13.96
CA THR A 55 -24.71 11.17 13.65
C THR A 55 -24.68 12.03 14.92
N GLY A 56 -23.80 13.02 14.94
CA GLY A 56 -23.64 13.97 16.05
C GLY A 56 -22.22 14.50 16.14
N THR A 57 -21.54 14.32 17.26
CA THR A 57 -20.11 14.66 17.43
C THR A 57 -19.15 13.53 16.99
N GLY A 58 -19.62 12.56 16.20
CA GLY A 58 -18.80 11.50 15.66
C GLY A 58 -18.54 10.37 16.64
N GLY A 59 -19.56 9.63 17.03
CA GLY A 59 -19.40 8.42 17.87
C GLY A 59 -18.53 7.36 17.18
N ALA A 60 -17.76 6.59 17.94
CA ALA A 60 -16.95 5.50 17.38
C ALA A 60 -17.80 4.31 16.95
N GLY A 61 -17.45 3.64 15.86
CA GLY A 61 -18.02 2.35 15.47
C GLY A 61 -17.65 1.26 16.46
N GLY A 62 -18.54 0.29 16.68
CA GLY A 62 -18.27 -0.86 17.53
C GLY A 62 -17.28 -1.83 16.89
N ALA A 63 -16.49 -2.51 17.71
CA ALA A 63 -15.60 -3.55 17.20
C ALA A 63 -16.37 -4.77 16.70
N GLY A 64 -15.86 -5.46 15.68
CA GLY A 64 -16.36 -6.77 15.26
C GLY A 64 -16.08 -7.84 16.31
N GLY A 65 -16.99 -8.80 16.45
CA GLY A 65 -16.82 -9.96 17.32
C GLY A 65 -15.80 -10.96 16.78
N ALA A 66 -15.10 -11.66 17.66
CA ALA A 66 -14.17 -12.71 17.25
C ALA A 66 -14.92 -13.86 16.52
N ALA A 67 -14.25 -14.49 15.58
CA ALA A 67 -14.70 -15.73 14.96
C ALA A 67 -14.85 -16.84 15.98
N GLY A 68 -15.57 -17.89 15.60
CA GLY A 68 -15.61 -19.11 16.38
C GLY A 68 -14.22 -19.70 16.55
N MET A 69 -13.99 -20.34 17.70
CA MET A 69 -12.67 -20.82 18.10
C MET A 69 -12.03 -21.75 17.07
N LEU A 70 -12.82 -22.59 16.39
CA LEU A 70 -12.35 -23.53 15.39
C LEU A 70 -12.65 -23.05 13.95
N PHE A 71 -13.92 -22.79 13.64
CA PHE A 71 -14.40 -22.33 12.34
C PHE A 71 -15.39 -21.19 12.48
N GLY A 72 -15.34 -20.29 11.49
CA GLY A 72 -16.26 -19.17 11.35
C GLY A 72 -15.55 -17.94 10.85
N ALA A 73 -16.29 -16.95 10.35
CA ALA A 73 -15.72 -15.65 9.95
C ALA A 73 -15.68 -14.70 11.14
N ALA A 74 -14.62 -13.92 11.25
CA ALA A 74 -14.57 -12.82 12.23
C ALA A 74 -15.53 -11.70 11.82
N GLY A 75 -16.08 -10.99 12.80
CA GLY A 75 -16.97 -9.87 12.58
C GLY A 75 -16.23 -8.65 12.02
N VAL A 76 -16.89 -7.89 11.16
CA VAL A 76 -16.37 -6.60 10.68
C VAL A 76 -16.56 -5.52 11.72
N GLY A 77 -15.65 -4.54 11.78
CA GLY A 77 -15.80 -3.35 12.60
C GLY A 77 -16.94 -2.46 12.09
N GLY A 78 -17.65 -1.83 12.98
CA GLY A 78 -18.72 -0.88 12.62
C GLY A 78 -18.13 0.45 12.12
N PRO A 79 -18.82 1.15 11.21
CA PRO A 79 -18.40 2.48 10.77
C PRO A 79 -18.55 3.53 11.87
N GLY A 80 -17.62 4.48 11.89
CA GLY A 80 -17.70 5.68 12.72
C GLY A 80 -18.87 6.59 12.33
N GLY A 81 -19.34 7.39 13.26
CA GLY A 81 -20.46 8.32 13.06
C GLY A 81 -20.02 9.57 12.31
N PHE A 82 -20.95 10.11 11.51
CA PHE A 82 -20.79 11.40 10.87
C PHE A 82 -20.83 12.53 11.92
N ALA A 83 -19.91 13.50 11.82
CA ALA A 83 -19.88 14.67 12.67
C ALA A 83 -20.36 15.91 11.91
N ALA A 84 -21.42 16.55 12.40
CA ALA A 84 -22.01 17.73 11.77
C ALA A 84 -21.63 19.05 12.47
N ALA A 85 -21.05 19.00 13.70
CA ALA A 85 -20.68 20.21 14.42
C ALA A 85 -19.36 20.78 13.88
N PHE A 86 -19.30 22.13 13.79
CA PHE A 86 -18.10 22.84 13.31
C PHE A 86 -16.87 22.48 14.16
N GLY A 87 -15.81 22.06 13.51
CA GLY A 87 -14.56 21.63 14.15
C GLY A 87 -14.63 20.23 14.79
N ALA A 88 -15.77 19.53 14.70
CA ALA A 88 -15.87 18.17 15.24
C ALA A 88 -15.19 17.14 14.35
N THR A 89 -14.54 16.17 15.00
CA THR A 89 -13.90 15.05 14.30
C THR A 89 -14.94 13.95 14.02
N GLY A 90 -14.93 13.38 12.83
CA GLY A 90 -15.71 12.18 12.50
C GLY A 90 -15.37 11.04 13.46
N GLY A 91 -16.30 10.16 13.73
CA GLY A 91 -16.09 9.03 14.61
C GLY A 91 -15.07 8.03 14.05
N ALA A 92 -14.24 7.44 14.90
CA ALA A 92 -13.35 6.36 14.46
C ALA A 92 -14.15 5.12 14.03
N GLY A 93 -13.69 4.40 13.03
CA GLY A 93 -14.19 3.06 12.68
C GLY A 93 -13.82 2.06 13.75
N GLY A 94 -14.67 1.06 13.97
CA GLY A 94 -14.42 -0.04 14.90
C GLY A 94 -13.37 -1.00 14.35
N ALA A 95 -12.58 -1.63 15.23
CA ALA A 95 -11.65 -2.68 14.81
C ALA A 95 -12.39 -3.92 14.29
N GLY A 96 -11.80 -4.65 13.35
CA GLY A 96 -12.25 -5.99 12.96
C GLY A 96 -12.04 -7.00 14.07
N GLY A 97 -12.87 -8.03 14.13
CA GLY A 97 -12.75 -9.13 15.09
C GLY A 97 -11.57 -10.06 14.76
N ASN A 98 -11.01 -10.71 15.75
CA ASN A 98 -9.93 -11.69 15.52
C ASN A 98 -10.47 -13.00 14.94
N GLY A 99 -9.68 -13.65 14.10
CA GLY A 99 -9.95 -14.99 13.56
C GLY A 99 -9.83 -16.08 14.62
N GLY A 100 -10.57 -17.18 14.43
CA GLY A 100 -10.37 -18.46 15.13
C GLY A 100 -9.27 -19.28 14.46
N LEU A 101 -9.16 -20.58 14.83
CA LEU A 101 -8.04 -21.44 14.38
C LEU A 101 -7.83 -21.41 12.85
N PHE A 102 -8.90 -21.50 12.06
CA PHE A 102 -8.87 -21.51 10.58
C PHE A 102 -9.50 -20.26 9.94
N ALA A 103 -9.73 -19.21 10.71
CA ALA A 103 -10.44 -18.04 10.24
C ALA A 103 -9.53 -16.83 10.05
N ASP A 104 -9.83 -16.05 9.04
CA ASP A 104 -9.21 -14.76 8.83
C ASP A 104 -9.71 -13.72 9.84
N GLY A 105 -8.91 -12.70 10.11
CA GLY A 105 -9.32 -11.52 10.86
C GLY A 105 -10.40 -10.72 10.12
N GLY A 106 -11.28 -10.09 10.86
CA GLY A 106 -12.34 -9.24 10.32
C GLY A 106 -11.78 -7.91 9.78
N VAL A 107 -12.51 -7.31 8.85
CA VAL A 107 -12.17 -5.99 8.29
C VAL A 107 -12.45 -4.90 9.31
N GLY A 108 -11.60 -3.89 9.42
CA GLY A 108 -11.81 -2.69 10.20
C GLY A 108 -12.93 -1.81 9.61
N GLY A 109 -13.68 -1.13 10.46
CA GLY A 109 -14.74 -0.21 10.06
C GLY A 109 -14.19 1.07 9.43
N ALA A 110 -14.96 1.69 8.54
CA ALA A 110 -14.61 3.00 7.99
C ALA A 110 -14.68 4.10 9.06
N GLY A 111 -13.80 5.07 9.00
CA GLY A 111 -13.89 6.31 9.77
C GLY A 111 -15.09 7.15 9.33
N GLY A 112 -15.68 7.86 10.27
CA GLY A 112 -16.82 8.76 10.03
C GLY A 112 -16.38 10.00 9.27
N ALA A 113 -17.21 10.46 8.35
CA ALA A 113 -17.00 11.72 7.63
C ALA A 113 -17.45 12.93 8.46
N THR A 114 -17.01 14.12 8.06
CA THR A 114 -17.47 15.41 8.58
C THR A 114 -17.45 16.47 7.47
N ASP A 115 -18.40 17.37 7.51
CA ASP A 115 -18.50 18.53 6.61
C ASP A 115 -17.97 19.82 7.24
N ALA A 116 -17.44 19.76 8.44
CA ALA A 116 -16.98 20.93 9.19
C ALA A 116 -15.79 20.67 10.12
N GLY A 117 -15.05 19.57 9.91
CA GLY A 117 -13.93 19.18 10.79
C GLY A 117 -12.96 18.23 10.13
N THR A 118 -12.33 17.37 10.93
CA THR A 118 -11.40 16.34 10.47
C THR A 118 -12.11 14.98 10.41
N GLY A 119 -11.89 14.20 9.34
CA GLY A 119 -12.43 12.85 9.21
C GLY A 119 -11.97 11.93 10.32
N GLY A 120 -12.80 10.96 10.69
CA GLY A 120 -12.46 9.93 11.67
C GLY A 120 -11.44 8.92 11.13
N ALA A 121 -10.61 8.35 11.99
CA ALA A 121 -9.70 7.28 11.59
C ALA A 121 -10.47 5.99 11.23
N GLY A 122 -9.99 5.24 10.26
CA GLY A 122 -10.43 3.88 9.98
C GLY A 122 -10.05 2.92 11.12
N GLY A 123 -10.86 1.89 11.35
CA GLY A 123 -10.57 0.84 12.32
C GLY A 123 -9.49 -0.11 11.82
N SER A 124 -8.69 -0.65 12.72
CA SER A 124 -7.70 -1.69 12.37
C SER A 124 -8.39 -2.99 11.93
N GLY A 125 -7.76 -3.75 11.04
CA GLY A 125 -8.13 -5.12 10.75
C GLY A 125 -7.89 -6.03 11.95
N GLY A 126 -8.68 -7.09 12.10
CA GLY A 126 -8.48 -8.11 13.13
C GLY A 126 -7.33 -9.04 12.77
N ASN A 127 -6.70 -9.63 13.78
CA ASN A 127 -5.65 -10.62 13.54
C ASN A 127 -6.23 -11.94 13.02
N GLY A 128 -5.49 -12.62 12.14
CA GLY A 128 -5.82 -13.97 11.70
C GLY A 128 -5.68 -14.99 12.83
N GLY A 129 -6.42 -16.08 12.71
CA GLY A 129 -6.19 -17.27 13.55
C GLY A 129 -4.93 -18.02 13.12
N LEU A 130 -4.69 -19.22 13.66
CA LEU A 130 -3.44 -19.96 13.41
C LEU A 130 -3.11 -20.11 11.91
N PHE A 131 -4.12 -20.40 11.09
CA PHE A 131 -4.01 -20.56 9.63
C PHE A 131 -4.63 -19.40 8.85
N GLY A 132 -5.22 -18.41 9.54
CA GLY A 132 -5.94 -17.32 8.94
C GLY A 132 -5.06 -16.11 8.60
N ALA A 133 -5.45 -15.38 7.56
CA ALA A 133 -4.85 -14.09 7.23
C ALA A 133 -5.34 -12.98 8.17
N GLY A 134 -4.55 -11.92 8.32
CA GLY A 134 -5.01 -10.70 8.98
C GLY A 134 -6.13 -10.00 8.19
N GLY A 135 -7.05 -9.35 8.87
CA GLY A 135 -8.09 -8.55 8.25
C GLY A 135 -7.56 -7.24 7.68
N THR A 136 -8.24 -6.67 6.71
CA THR A 136 -7.87 -5.35 6.17
C THR A 136 -8.24 -4.22 7.12
N GLY A 137 -7.43 -3.17 7.18
CA GLY A 137 -7.78 -1.92 7.87
C GLY A 137 -8.92 -1.18 7.15
N GLY A 138 -9.73 -0.47 7.92
CA GLY A 138 -10.80 0.36 7.38
C GLY A 138 -10.27 1.67 6.79
N PRO A 139 -10.95 2.27 5.80
CA PRO A 139 -10.57 3.58 5.27
C PRO A 139 -10.81 4.70 6.28
N GLY A 140 -9.99 5.72 6.23
CA GLY A 140 -10.21 6.98 6.96
C GLY A 140 -11.41 7.75 6.41
N GLY A 141 -12.05 8.51 7.27
CA GLY A 141 -13.20 9.35 6.92
C GLY A 141 -12.81 10.61 6.16
N PHE A 142 -13.73 11.11 5.34
CA PHE A 142 -13.60 12.43 4.71
C PHE A 142 -13.69 13.54 5.76
N GLY A 143 -12.93 14.63 5.57
CA GLY A 143 -13.07 15.84 6.37
C GLY A 143 -12.66 17.09 5.60
N ILE A 144 -13.29 18.24 5.86
CA ILE A 144 -12.92 19.50 5.19
C ILE A 144 -11.57 19.99 5.66
N PHE A 145 -11.31 19.93 6.97
CA PHE A 145 -10.07 20.43 7.58
C PHE A 145 -8.97 19.38 7.75
N GLY A 146 -9.20 18.12 7.33
CA GLY A 146 -8.22 17.04 7.34
C GLY A 146 -8.88 15.71 7.10
N GLY A 147 -8.25 14.83 6.34
CA GLY A 147 -8.70 13.46 6.15
C GLY A 147 -8.37 12.59 7.37
N GLY A 148 -9.23 11.62 7.69
CA GLY A 148 -8.94 10.62 8.72
C GLY A 148 -7.84 9.64 8.26
N ALA A 149 -6.99 9.17 9.16
CA ALA A 149 -6.03 8.13 8.83
C ALA A 149 -6.73 6.80 8.49
N GLY A 150 -6.18 6.02 7.57
CA GLY A 150 -6.58 4.63 7.36
C GLY A 150 -6.19 3.75 8.54
N GLY A 151 -6.98 2.72 8.80
CA GLY A 151 -6.67 1.73 9.83
C GLY A 151 -5.56 0.76 9.38
N ASP A 152 -4.78 0.26 10.31
CA ASP A 152 -3.75 -0.73 10.01
C ASP A 152 -4.36 -2.09 9.65
N GLY A 153 -3.69 -2.86 8.81
CA GLY A 153 -4.02 -4.26 8.56
C GLY A 153 -3.71 -5.13 9.79
N GLY A 154 -4.50 -6.17 9.99
CA GLY A 154 -4.27 -7.16 11.05
C GLY A 154 -3.09 -8.08 10.73
N SER A 155 -2.41 -8.59 11.74
CA SER A 155 -1.34 -9.57 11.55
C SER A 155 -1.92 -10.93 11.13
N GLY A 156 -1.20 -11.65 10.28
CA GLY A 156 -1.51 -13.05 9.97
C GLY A 156 -1.29 -13.97 11.17
N GLY A 157 -1.99 -15.09 11.20
CA GLY A 157 -1.69 -16.19 12.14
C GLY A 157 -0.37 -16.87 11.79
N LEU A 158 -0.02 -17.93 12.50
CA LEU A 158 1.29 -18.61 12.35
C LEU A 158 1.64 -18.93 10.90
N PHE A 159 0.66 -19.30 10.07
CA PHE A 159 0.78 -19.62 8.64
C PHE A 159 0.07 -18.63 7.72
N GLY A 160 -0.51 -17.55 8.27
CA GLY A 160 -1.33 -16.59 7.54
C GLY A 160 -0.57 -15.40 6.98
N ALA A 161 -1.13 -14.79 5.93
CA ALA A 161 -0.66 -13.51 5.39
C ALA A 161 -1.09 -12.34 6.28
N GLY A 162 -0.36 -11.24 6.23
CA GLY A 162 -0.79 -9.98 6.85
C GLY A 162 -1.96 -9.34 6.08
N GLY A 163 -2.81 -8.63 6.78
CA GLY A 163 -3.90 -7.86 6.19
C GLY A 163 -3.41 -6.53 5.59
N THR A 164 -4.09 -6.02 4.58
CA THR A 164 -3.73 -4.72 3.99
C THR A 164 -4.15 -3.55 4.87
N GLY A 165 -3.37 -2.47 4.86
CA GLY A 165 -3.75 -1.21 5.50
C GLY A 165 -4.92 -0.52 4.76
N GLY A 166 -5.74 0.21 5.50
CA GLY A 166 -6.81 1.03 4.94
C GLY A 166 -6.29 2.32 4.30
N SER A 167 -7.00 2.85 3.30
CA SER A 167 -6.66 4.14 2.70
C SER A 167 -6.91 5.30 3.65
N GLY A 168 -6.09 6.34 3.57
CA GLY A 168 -6.37 7.62 4.22
C GLY A 168 -7.61 8.31 3.61
N GLY A 169 -8.33 9.03 4.43
CA GLY A 169 -9.48 9.84 4.01
C GLY A 169 -9.05 11.09 3.25
N THR A 170 -9.89 11.55 2.32
CA THR A 170 -9.64 12.79 1.58
C THR A 170 -9.96 14.01 2.45
N SER A 171 -9.27 15.12 2.16
CA SER A 171 -9.51 16.43 2.76
C SER A 171 -9.82 17.45 1.66
N ILE A 172 -10.34 18.62 2.01
CA ILE A 172 -10.47 19.74 1.07
C ILE A 172 -9.35 20.75 1.30
N ILE A 173 -9.21 21.29 2.53
CA ILE A 173 -8.38 22.45 2.82
C ILE A 173 -6.98 22.08 3.35
N ASN A 174 -6.91 21.10 4.25
CA ASN A 174 -5.65 20.68 4.86
C ASN A 174 -5.14 19.36 4.27
N VAL A 175 -4.37 18.63 5.05
CA VAL A 175 -3.71 17.40 4.59
C VAL A 175 -4.71 16.23 4.53
N GLY A 176 -4.65 15.44 3.47
CA GLY A 176 -5.33 14.15 3.40
C GLY A 176 -4.85 13.20 4.49
N GLY A 177 -5.66 12.24 4.89
CA GLY A 177 -5.29 11.25 5.90
C GLY A 177 -4.16 10.34 5.43
N ASN A 178 -3.31 9.89 6.33
CA ASN A 178 -2.28 8.89 6.01
C ASN A 178 -2.93 7.53 5.76
N GLY A 179 -2.37 6.72 4.89
CA GLY A 179 -2.72 5.31 4.74
C GLY A 179 -2.27 4.50 5.96
N GLY A 180 -3.04 3.47 6.32
CA GLY A 180 -2.69 2.54 7.38
C GLY A 180 -1.55 1.61 6.97
N ALA A 181 -0.80 1.11 7.94
CA ALA A 181 0.24 0.13 7.69
C ALA A 181 -0.36 -1.23 7.26
N GLY A 182 0.36 -1.99 6.45
CA GLY A 182 0.06 -3.40 6.25
C GLY A 182 0.39 -4.23 7.49
N GLY A 183 -0.36 -5.29 7.73
CA GLY A 183 -0.08 -6.23 8.83
C GLY A 183 1.04 -7.20 8.46
N ASP A 184 1.75 -7.70 9.46
CA ASP A 184 2.82 -8.66 9.28
C ASP A 184 2.29 -10.06 8.97
N ALA A 185 3.02 -10.85 8.20
CA ALA A 185 2.73 -12.26 8.00
C ALA A 185 3.16 -13.10 9.23
N GLY A 186 2.59 -14.28 9.36
CA GLY A 186 2.89 -15.21 10.43
C GLY A 186 4.31 -15.81 10.37
N MET A 187 4.79 -16.31 11.50
CA MET A 187 6.17 -16.76 11.68
C MET A 187 6.59 -17.89 10.74
N LEU A 188 5.71 -18.86 10.45
CA LEU A 188 5.94 -20.01 9.58
C LEU A 188 5.18 -19.93 8.27
N SER A 189 4.86 -18.73 7.83
CA SER A 189 4.12 -18.51 6.60
C SER A 189 4.90 -18.92 5.38
N LEU A 190 4.81 -20.20 4.99
CA LEU A 190 5.31 -20.70 3.73
C LEU A 190 4.49 -20.11 2.58
N GLY A 191 4.97 -19.04 1.97
CA GLY A 191 4.34 -18.40 0.84
C GLY A 191 3.45 -17.20 1.18
N ALA A 192 3.06 -17.01 2.43
CA ALA A 192 2.29 -15.84 2.82
C ALA A 192 3.18 -14.59 2.90
N ALA A 193 2.63 -13.46 2.52
CA ALA A 193 3.33 -12.20 2.50
C ALA A 193 2.79 -11.25 3.58
N GLY A 194 3.59 -10.27 3.98
CA GLY A 194 3.11 -9.11 4.70
C GLY A 194 2.05 -8.38 3.89
N GLY A 195 1.09 -7.79 4.55
CA GLY A 195 0.03 -7.01 3.91
C GLY A 195 0.58 -5.74 3.25
N ALA A 196 -0.04 -5.28 2.19
CA ALA A 196 0.33 -4.01 1.59
C ALA A 196 -0.13 -2.83 2.46
N GLY A 197 0.64 -1.75 2.49
CA GLY A 197 0.27 -0.49 3.11
C GLY A 197 -0.88 0.19 2.35
N GLY A 198 -1.76 0.86 3.07
CA GLY A 198 -2.84 1.64 2.49
C GLY A 198 -2.32 2.93 1.82
N SER A 199 -3.04 3.42 0.83
CA SER A 199 -2.69 4.68 0.17
C SER A 199 -3.05 5.90 1.02
N GLY A 200 -2.33 6.99 0.88
CA GLY A 200 -2.61 8.29 1.49
C GLY A 200 -3.82 8.95 0.84
N GLY A 201 -4.57 9.73 1.60
CA GLY A 201 -5.71 10.51 1.11
C GLY A 201 -5.26 11.76 0.34
N SER A 202 -6.06 12.20 -0.64
CA SER A 202 -5.79 13.39 -1.43
C SER A 202 -6.41 14.65 -0.84
N SER A 203 -5.88 15.82 -1.20
CA SER A 203 -6.44 17.13 -0.84
C SER A 203 -6.32 18.12 -2.02
N PRO A 204 -7.44 18.73 -2.50
CA PRO A 204 -7.44 19.68 -3.60
C PRO A 204 -6.84 21.04 -3.25
N ASP A 205 -6.90 21.49 -1.99
CA ASP A 205 -6.38 22.79 -1.54
C ASP A 205 -5.24 22.65 -0.52
N GLY A 206 -4.86 21.44 -0.13
CA GLY A 206 -3.81 21.18 0.86
C GLY A 206 -2.82 20.14 0.45
N GLY A 207 -2.17 19.51 1.41
CA GLY A 207 -1.19 18.43 1.14
C GLY A 207 -1.84 17.05 1.03
N GLY A 208 -1.25 16.16 0.24
CA GLY A 208 -1.59 14.74 0.21
C GLY A 208 -1.11 14.00 1.47
N GLY A 209 -1.87 13.03 1.95
CA GLY A 209 -1.48 12.15 3.03
C GLY A 209 -0.39 11.16 2.63
N ALA A 210 0.45 10.74 3.56
CA ALA A 210 1.46 9.72 3.26
C ALA A 210 0.81 8.33 3.04
N GLY A 211 1.42 7.52 2.17
CA GLY A 211 1.10 6.10 2.06
C GLY A 211 1.58 5.31 3.27
N GLY A 212 0.83 4.27 3.65
CA GLY A 212 1.20 3.38 4.75
C GLY A 212 2.40 2.49 4.39
N ILE A 213 3.15 2.07 5.38
CA ILE A 213 4.23 1.11 5.16
C ILE A 213 3.64 -0.29 4.87
N GLY A 214 4.35 -1.09 4.05
CA GLY A 214 4.03 -2.51 3.88
C GLY A 214 4.40 -3.31 5.13
N GLY A 215 3.60 -4.33 5.44
CA GLY A 215 3.88 -5.26 6.54
C GLY A 215 5.08 -6.16 6.24
N ASP A 216 5.74 -6.62 7.27
CA ASP A 216 6.86 -7.53 7.12
C ASP A 216 6.39 -8.94 6.74
N GLY A 217 7.20 -9.67 6.02
CA GLY A 217 7.03 -11.10 5.78
C GLY A 217 7.18 -11.87 7.10
N GLY A 218 6.81 -13.15 7.08
CA GLY A 218 6.97 -14.01 8.26
C GLY A 218 8.42 -14.06 8.76
N THR A 219 8.63 -14.50 10.01
CA THR A 219 9.97 -14.46 10.61
C THR A 219 11.01 -15.27 9.82
N LEU A 220 10.64 -16.46 9.30
CA LEU A 220 11.55 -17.32 8.55
C LEU A 220 11.37 -17.20 7.04
N PHE A 221 10.15 -17.23 6.57
CA PHE A 221 9.78 -17.23 5.16
C PHE A 221 8.69 -16.20 4.91
N GLY A 222 8.56 -15.76 3.69
CA GLY A 222 7.52 -14.85 3.26
C GLY A 222 8.07 -13.54 2.71
N SER A 223 7.36 -12.96 1.78
CA SER A 223 7.74 -11.69 1.16
C SER A 223 7.19 -10.51 1.97
N GLY A 224 7.90 -9.39 1.97
CA GLY A 224 7.38 -8.13 2.50
C GLY A 224 6.22 -7.59 1.66
N GLY A 225 5.29 -6.92 2.28
CA GLY A 225 4.20 -6.20 1.63
C GLY A 225 4.68 -4.93 0.93
N ALA A 226 4.00 -4.52 -0.13
CA ALA A 226 4.31 -3.26 -0.80
C ALA A 226 3.89 -2.05 0.06
N GLY A 227 4.65 -0.97 0.00
CA GLY A 227 4.26 0.32 0.59
C GLY A 227 3.09 0.96 -0.17
N GLY A 228 2.26 1.71 0.54
CA GLY A 228 1.14 2.45 -0.03
C GLY A 228 1.60 3.68 -0.82
N VAL A 229 0.81 4.09 -1.78
CA VAL A 229 1.06 5.30 -2.59
C VAL A 229 0.71 6.54 -1.78
N GLY A 230 1.50 7.60 -1.88
CA GLY A 230 1.20 8.90 -1.29
C GLY A 230 0.00 9.58 -1.97
N GLY A 231 -0.78 10.31 -1.20
CA GLY A 231 -1.93 11.07 -1.68
C GLY A 231 -1.50 12.28 -2.52
N LEU A 232 -2.39 12.70 -3.41
CA LEU A 232 -2.20 13.92 -4.21
C LEU A 232 -2.53 15.16 -3.38
N GLY A 233 -1.78 16.24 -3.56
CA GLY A 233 -2.05 17.49 -2.89
C GLY A 233 -1.86 18.70 -3.79
N PHE A 234 -2.55 19.81 -3.49
CA PHE A 234 -2.30 21.08 -4.15
C PHE A 234 -0.97 21.67 -3.66
N ASP A 235 -0.83 21.80 -2.34
CA ASP A 235 0.36 22.43 -1.73
C ASP A 235 1.58 21.50 -1.68
N ALA A 236 1.38 20.20 -1.45
CA ALA A 236 2.44 19.19 -1.46
C ALA A 236 1.88 17.79 -1.71
N GLY A 237 2.61 16.96 -2.41
CA GLY A 237 2.28 15.54 -2.55
C GLY A 237 2.62 14.75 -1.29
N GLY A 238 1.84 13.73 -0.95
CA GLY A 238 2.13 12.81 0.14
C GLY A 238 3.30 11.88 -0.17
N ALA A 239 4.12 11.54 0.81
CA ALA A 239 5.20 10.58 0.62
C ALA A 239 4.64 9.16 0.37
N GLY A 240 5.29 8.37 -0.45
CA GLY A 240 5.02 6.93 -0.57
C GLY A 240 5.51 6.16 0.64
N GLY A 241 4.78 5.11 1.03
CA GLY A 241 5.16 4.23 2.13
C GLY A 241 6.34 3.32 1.78
N ALA A 242 7.16 2.96 2.76
CA ALA A 242 8.21 1.98 2.54
C ALA A 242 7.64 0.57 2.33
N GLY A 243 8.30 -0.26 1.54
CA GLY A 243 8.01 -1.68 1.45
C GLY A 243 8.48 -2.44 2.70
N GLY A 244 7.74 -3.48 3.08
CA GLY A 244 8.05 -4.35 4.21
C GLY A 244 9.27 -5.24 3.94
N LYS A 245 9.89 -5.73 5.00
CA LYS A 245 11.00 -6.69 4.92
C LYS A 245 10.49 -8.10 4.66
N ALA A 246 11.31 -8.92 4.03
CA ALA A 246 11.02 -10.35 3.92
C ALA A 246 11.41 -11.12 5.18
N GLY A 247 10.99 -12.38 5.23
CA GLY A 247 11.44 -13.35 6.23
C GLY A 247 12.95 -13.62 6.12
N LEU A 248 13.55 -14.03 7.24
CA LEU A 248 15.00 -14.14 7.40
C LEU A 248 15.67 -15.06 6.38
N LEU A 249 15.09 -16.24 6.10
CA LEU A 249 15.69 -17.26 5.26
C LEU A 249 15.39 -17.04 3.78
N SER A 250 14.11 -16.81 3.45
CA SER A 250 13.73 -16.63 2.04
C SER A 250 12.49 -15.77 1.92
N GLY A 251 12.53 -14.88 0.97
CA GLY A 251 11.45 -14.00 0.57
C GLY A 251 11.97 -12.74 -0.12
N ALA A 252 11.12 -12.14 -0.92
CA ALA A 252 11.42 -10.87 -1.58
C ALA A 252 11.03 -9.70 -0.67
N GLY A 253 11.81 -8.64 -0.63
CA GLY A 253 11.42 -7.39 0.00
C GLY A 253 10.23 -6.74 -0.71
N GLY A 254 9.38 -6.02 -0.02
CA GLY A 254 8.27 -5.29 -0.62
C GLY A 254 8.73 -4.09 -1.44
N ALA A 255 8.03 -3.75 -2.52
CA ALA A 255 8.30 -2.51 -3.25
C ALA A 255 7.87 -1.29 -2.42
N GLY A 256 8.61 -0.19 -2.52
CA GLY A 256 8.22 1.11 -1.98
C GLY A 256 7.07 1.72 -2.78
N GLY A 257 6.17 2.42 -2.12
CA GLY A 257 5.06 3.14 -2.73
C GLY A 257 5.53 4.39 -3.49
N ALA A 258 4.85 4.77 -4.55
CA ALA A 258 5.13 6.02 -5.24
C ALA A 258 4.70 7.23 -4.38
N GLY A 259 5.40 8.32 -4.49
CA GLY A 259 4.99 9.61 -3.93
C GLY A 259 3.82 10.21 -4.71
N GLY A 260 2.98 10.96 -4.02
CA GLY A 260 1.87 11.71 -4.63
C GLY A 260 2.35 12.94 -5.38
N GLY A 261 1.63 13.32 -6.43
CA GLY A 261 1.88 14.56 -7.17
C GLY A 261 1.39 15.79 -6.41
N SER A 262 1.90 16.96 -6.82
CA SER A 262 1.47 18.27 -6.32
C SER A 262 1.24 19.23 -7.47
N PHE A 263 0.38 20.23 -7.28
CA PHE A 263 0.15 21.29 -8.25
C PHE A 263 1.05 22.50 -8.00
N ALA A 264 1.04 23.03 -6.78
CA ALA A 264 1.73 24.27 -6.42
C ALA A 264 3.08 24.00 -5.76
N GLY A 265 3.15 23.06 -4.83
CA GLY A 265 4.37 22.80 -4.05
C GLY A 265 5.15 21.60 -4.55
N ALA A 266 5.95 21.02 -3.67
CA ALA A 266 6.77 19.86 -4.04
C ALA A 266 5.94 18.57 -4.13
N GLY A 267 6.30 17.69 -5.06
CA GLY A 267 5.81 16.31 -5.07
C GLY A 267 6.21 15.55 -3.80
N GLY A 268 5.54 14.45 -3.50
CA GLY A 268 5.88 13.55 -2.38
C GLY A 268 7.05 12.64 -2.72
N THR A 269 7.91 12.34 -1.77
CA THR A 269 9.03 11.41 -1.98
C THR A 269 8.53 9.98 -2.21
N GLY A 270 9.24 9.20 -3.05
CA GLY A 270 9.01 7.77 -3.17
C GLY A 270 9.44 7.02 -1.91
N GLY A 271 8.72 5.95 -1.56
CA GLY A 271 9.05 5.07 -0.45
C GLY A 271 10.26 4.18 -0.74
N ALA A 272 11.01 3.81 0.28
CA ALA A 272 12.11 2.86 0.12
C ALA A 272 11.61 1.44 -0.13
N GLY A 273 12.36 0.66 -0.91
CA GLY A 273 12.15 -0.78 -1.08
C GLY A 273 12.59 -1.57 0.15
N GLY A 274 11.89 -2.65 0.46
CA GLY A 274 12.15 -3.52 1.60
C GLY A 274 13.37 -4.43 1.40
N ALA A 275 13.97 -4.85 2.50
CA ALA A 275 15.06 -5.81 2.49
C ALA A 275 14.54 -7.23 2.22
N PRO A 276 15.27 -8.07 1.46
CA PRO A 276 14.93 -9.47 1.24
C PRO A 276 15.41 -10.34 2.40
N GLY A 277 15.03 -11.63 2.37
CA GLY A 277 15.68 -12.67 3.16
C GLY A 277 17.10 -13.00 2.66
N LEU A 278 17.70 -14.02 3.26
CA LEU A 278 19.02 -14.53 2.85
C LEU A 278 19.04 -14.92 1.37
N VAL A 279 17.92 -15.48 0.88
CA VAL A 279 17.66 -15.79 -0.53
C VAL A 279 16.40 -15.03 -0.97
N GLY A 280 16.57 -14.08 -1.86
CA GLY A 280 15.45 -13.29 -2.40
C GLY A 280 15.91 -11.94 -2.93
N ASN A 281 15.12 -11.35 -3.81
CA ASN A 281 15.40 -10.04 -4.36
C ASN A 281 14.90 -8.93 -3.43
N ALA A 282 15.65 -7.87 -3.31
CA ALA A 282 15.25 -6.70 -2.54
C ALA A 282 14.18 -5.87 -3.28
N GLY A 283 13.36 -5.16 -2.54
CA GLY A 283 12.30 -4.32 -3.08
C GLY A 283 12.83 -3.14 -3.89
N ASN A 284 12.15 -2.77 -4.96
CA ASN A 284 12.41 -1.52 -5.66
C ASN A 284 11.96 -0.32 -4.82
N GLY A 285 12.66 0.79 -4.90
CA GLY A 285 12.18 2.07 -4.41
C GLY A 285 11.02 2.61 -5.24
N GLY A 286 10.07 3.28 -4.61
CA GLY A 286 8.96 3.94 -5.28
C GLY A 286 9.41 5.21 -6.01
N ASN A 287 8.69 5.60 -7.07
CA ASN A 287 8.96 6.83 -7.79
C ASN A 287 8.60 8.07 -6.94
N GLY A 288 9.32 9.15 -7.08
CA GLY A 288 8.98 10.45 -6.52
C GLY A 288 7.78 11.06 -7.23
N GLY A 289 6.98 11.85 -6.55
CA GLY A 289 5.83 12.54 -7.10
C GLY A 289 6.22 13.72 -8.01
N ALA A 290 5.43 13.95 -9.06
CA ALA A 290 5.60 15.10 -9.96
C ALA A 290 5.02 16.38 -9.32
N SER A 291 5.50 17.55 -9.77
CA SER A 291 4.91 18.85 -9.49
C SER A 291 4.73 19.67 -10.75
N ALA A 292 3.63 20.44 -10.84
CA ALA A 292 3.39 21.35 -11.96
C ALA A 292 4.20 22.63 -11.84
N ASN A 293 4.15 23.27 -10.67
CA ASN A 293 4.75 24.58 -10.43
C ASN A 293 5.85 24.57 -9.36
N GLY A 294 6.08 23.41 -8.70
CA GLY A 294 7.11 23.22 -7.69
C GLY A 294 8.16 22.18 -8.08
N ALA A 295 8.96 21.78 -7.10
CA ALA A 295 9.99 20.78 -7.30
C ALA A 295 9.37 19.37 -7.43
N GLY A 296 9.87 18.58 -8.38
CA GLY A 296 9.65 17.15 -8.37
C GLY A 296 10.35 16.51 -7.16
N ALA A 297 9.78 15.47 -6.58
CA ALA A 297 10.34 14.83 -5.40
C ALA A 297 11.33 13.72 -5.75
N ALA A 298 12.19 13.38 -4.78
CA ALA A 298 13.13 12.28 -4.94
C ALA A 298 12.43 10.92 -5.00
N GLY A 299 12.95 10.03 -5.84
CA GLY A 299 12.60 8.61 -5.80
C GLY A 299 13.15 7.93 -4.54
N GLY A 300 12.48 6.88 -4.08
CA GLY A 300 12.89 6.09 -2.95
C GLY A 300 14.11 5.21 -3.27
N ALA A 301 14.89 4.89 -2.24
CA ALA A 301 16.00 3.95 -2.41
C ALA A 301 15.49 2.51 -2.63
N GLY A 302 16.16 1.74 -3.46
CA GLY A 302 15.99 0.30 -3.55
C GLY A 302 16.61 -0.41 -2.35
N GLY A 303 16.03 -1.53 -1.93
CA GLY A 303 16.57 -2.40 -0.88
C GLY A 303 17.84 -3.10 -1.35
N SER A 304 18.74 -3.48 -0.44
CA SER A 304 19.95 -4.26 -0.78
C SER A 304 19.71 -5.75 -0.57
N GLY A 305 20.22 -6.57 -1.48
CA GLY A 305 20.28 -8.03 -1.35
C GLY A 305 21.17 -8.45 -0.20
N VAL A 306 20.95 -9.65 0.35
CA VAL A 306 21.74 -10.19 1.47
C VAL A 306 22.77 -11.18 0.99
N LEU A 307 22.41 -12.42 0.65
CA LEU A 307 23.32 -13.45 0.18
C LEU A 307 23.12 -13.76 -1.30
N ILE A 308 21.92 -14.17 -1.67
CA ILE A 308 21.53 -14.50 -3.05
C ILE A 308 20.30 -13.71 -3.43
N GLY A 309 20.41 -12.86 -4.43
CA GLY A 309 19.32 -12.08 -5.00
C GLY A 309 19.76 -10.68 -5.39
N ASN A 310 19.01 -10.07 -6.29
CA ASN A 310 19.34 -8.75 -6.81
C ASN A 310 18.98 -7.66 -5.81
N GLY A 311 19.75 -6.59 -5.80
CA GLY A 311 19.38 -5.33 -5.18
C GLY A 311 18.18 -4.72 -5.90
N GLY A 312 17.34 -3.99 -5.20
CA GLY A 312 16.21 -3.27 -5.78
C GLY A 312 16.68 -2.06 -6.59
N ASN A 313 15.96 -1.70 -7.64
CA ASN A 313 16.19 -0.45 -8.34
C ASN A 313 15.82 0.74 -7.48
N GLY A 314 16.54 1.84 -7.57
CA GLY A 314 16.08 3.12 -7.05
C GLY A 314 14.87 3.61 -7.84
N GLY A 315 13.93 4.30 -7.19
CA GLY A 315 12.82 4.95 -7.86
C GLY A 315 13.29 6.14 -8.70
N SER A 316 12.55 6.47 -9.77
CA SER A 316 12.80 7.69 -10.54
C SER A 316 12.42 8.92 -9.74
N GLY A 317 13.12 10.01 -9.93
CA GLY A 317 12.71 11.33 -9.42
C GLY A 317 11.46 11.84 -10.16
N GLY A 318 10.59 12.57 -9.46
CA GLY A 318 9.42 13.20 -10.07
C GLY A 318 9.80 14.33 -11.01
N THR A 319 8.95 14.61 -12.01
CA THR A 319 9.05 15.79 -12.85
C THR A 319 8.68 17.06 -12.09
N GLY A 320 9.30 18.18 -12.38
CA GLY A 320 9.07 19.46 -11.72
C GLY A 320 10.20 20.44 -11.99
N ALA A 321 10.15 21.61 -11.37
CA ALA A 321 11.19 22.65 -11.49
C ALA A 321 11.71 23.03 -10.09
N PRO A 322 12.85 22.48 -9.63
CA PRO A 322 13.70 21.49 -10.32
C PRO A 322 13.07 20.07 -10.32
N ALA A 323 13.54 19.22 -11.23
CA ALA A 323 13.17 17.80 -11.21
C ALA A 323 13.76 17.12 -9.96
N GLY A 324 13.03 16.12 -9.45
CA GLY A 324 13.48 15.29 -8.34
C GLY A 324 14.67 14.39 -8.71
N THR A 325 15.46 14.03 -7.73
CA THR A 325 16.58 13.10 -7.92
C THR A 325 16.11 11.65 -7.95
N ALA A 326 16.76 10.80 -8.75
CA ALA A 326 16.51 9.36 -8.66
C ALA A 326 17.02 8.82 -7.32
N GLY A 327 16.30 7.84 -6.79
CA GLY A 327 16.72 7.08 -5.62
C GLY A 327 17.94 6.20 -5.91
N ALA A 328 18.75 5.94 -4.90
CA ALA A 328 19.86 4.99 -5.03
C ALA A 328 19.32 3.56 -5.20
N GLY A 329 19.92 2.78 -6.08
CA GLY A 329 19.69 1.34 -6.14
C GLY A 329 20.38 0.62 -4.98
N GLY A 330 19.85 -0.52 -4.59
CA GLY A 330 20.46 -1.39 -3.61
C GLY A 330 21.57 -2.26 -4.20
N LEU A 331 22.51 -2.69 -3.36
CA LEU A 331 23.55 -3.64 -3.76
C LEU A 331 22.95 -5.04 -3.95
N GLY A 332 23.49 -5.83 -4.86
CA GLY A 332 23.17 -7.24 -5.00
C GLY A 332 23.69 -8.06 -3.83
N GLY A 333 23.18 -9.30 -3.71
CA GLY A 333 23.60 -10.24 -2.66
C GLY A 333 25.09 -10.59 -2.76
N GLN A 334 25.70 -10.87 -1.62
CA GLN A 334 27.16 -11.09 -1.49
C GLN A 334 27.67 -12.29 -2.29
N LEU A 335 26.87 -13.35 -2.44
CA LEU A 335 27.26 -14.55 -3.20
C LEU A 335 26.80 -14.47 -4.65
N LEU A 336 25.55 -14.05 -4.87
CA LEU A 336 24.98 -13.96 -6.22
C LEU A 336 23.89 -12.88 -6.25
N GLY A 337 24.05 -11.90 -7.12
CA GLY A 337 23.04 -10.87 -7.33
C GLY A 337 23.58 -9.66 -8.07
N ARG A 338 22.74 -9.05 -8.91
CA ARG A 338 23.04 -7.80 -9.59
C ARG A 338 22.65 -6.62 -8.71
N ASP A 339 23.40 -5.56 -8.83
CA ASP A 339 23.04 -4.27 -8.22
C ASP A 339 21.79 -3.70 -8.91
N GLY A 340 21.01 -2.97 -8.14
CA GLY A 340 19.93 -2.16 -8.68
C GLY A 340 20.44 -0.96 -9.47
N PHE A 341 19.60 -0.41 -10.34
CA PHE A 341 19.97 0.81 -11.06
C PHE A 341 20.25 1.97 -10.09
N ASN A 342 21.29 2.72 -10.36
CA ASN A 342 21.81 3.81 -9.51
C ASN A 342 22.39 3.33 -8.16
N ALA A 343 22.82 2.08 -8.05
CA ALA A 343 23.49 1.61 -6.84
C ALA A 343 24.82 2.36 -6.61
N PRO A 344 25.23 2.62 -5.37
CA PRO A 344 26.51 3.25 -5.07
C PRO A 344 27.67 2.32 -5.41
N ALA A 345 28.86 2.88 -5.59
CA ALA A 345 30.08 2.10 -5.78
C ALA A 345 30.32 1.18 -4.58
N SER A 346 30.73 -0.05 -4.86
CA SER A 346 30.90 -1.11 -3.87
C SER A 346 32.37 -1.58 -3.76
N THR A 347 32.62 -2.58 -2.93
CA THR A 347 33.96 -3.13 -2.72
C THR A 347 34.55 -3.74 -4.00
N PRO A 348 35.88 -3.83 -4.13
CA PRO A 348 36.54 -4.45 -5.31
C PRO A 348 36.07 -5.88 -5.57
N LEU A 349 35.81 -6.66 -4.51
CA LEU A 349 35.32 -8.04 -4.63
C LEU A 349 33.92 -8.07 -5.24
N HIS A 350 33.05 -7.18 -4.80
CA HIS A 350 31.69 -7.06 -5.36
C HIS A 350 31.73 -6.57 -6.81
N THR A 351 32.63 -5.64 -7.14
CA THR A 351 32.83 -5.19 -8.53
C THR A 351 33.25 -6.35 -9.44
N LEU A 352 34.16 -7.24 -8.98
CA LEU A 352 34.53 -8.43 -9.72
C LEU A 352 33.33 -9.39 -9.92
N GLN A 353 32.52 -9.58 -8.89
CA GLN A 353 31.27 -10.36 -9.00
C GLN A 353 30.33 -9.79 -10.09
N GLN A 354 30.14 -8.48 -10.13
CA GLN A 354 29.32 -7.83 -11.17
C GLN A 354 29.91 -8.03 -12.58
N GLN A 355 31.22 -8.02 -12.74
CA GLN A 355 31.89 -8.32 -14.01
C GLN A 355 31.66 -9.77 -14.46
N ILE A 356 31.74 -10.74 -13.55
CA ILE A 356 31.43 -12.14 -13.84
C ILE A 356 29.97 -12.31 -14.26
N LEU A 357 29.03 -11.65 -13.57
CA LEU A 357 27.62 -11.67 -13.91
C LEU A 357 27.34 -11.03 -15.29
N ASN A 358 28.10 -9.99 -15.67
CA ASN A 358 28.02 -9.42 -17.01
C ASN A 358 28.39 -10.46 -18.08
N ALA A 359 29.51 -11.18 -17.88
CA ALA A 359 29.94 -12.22 -18.81
C ALA A 359 28.93 -13.40 -18.91
N ILE A 360 28.27 -13.77 -17.80
CA ILE A 360 27.21 -14.79 -17.79
C ILE A 360 25.97 -14.30 -18.54
N ASN A 361 25.65 -13.03 -18.45
CA ASN A 361 24.47 -12.45 -19.09
C ASN A 361 24.64 -12.20 -20.60
N GLU A 362 25.88 -11.98 -21.06
CA GLU A 362 26.19 -11.57 -22.43
C GLU A 362 25.53 -12.47 -23.50
N PRO A 363 25.61 -13.83 -23.43
CA PRO A 363 25.00 -14.69 -24.44
C PRO A 363 23.48 -14.55 -24.51
N THR A 364 22.80 -14.52 -23.35
CA THR A 364 21.34 -14.41 -23.29
C THR A 364 20.86 -13.02 -23.72
N GLN A 365 21.61 -12.00 -23.36
CA GLN A 365 21.29 -10.63 -23.73
C GLN A 365 21.47 -10.39 -25.23
N ALA A 366 22.52 -10.96 -25.84
CA ALA A 366 22.75 -10.88 -27.28
C ALA A 366 21.65 -11.61 -28.09
N LEU A 367 21.18 -12.76 -27.60
CA LEU A 367 20.15 -13.56 -28.27
C LEU A 367 18.72 -13.06 -28.08
N THR A 368 18.39 -12.50 -26.91
CA THR A 368 17.00 -12.24 -26.49
C THR A 368 16.74 -10.79 -26.12
N GLY A 369 17.76 -9.94 -26.06
CA GLY A 369 17.63 -8.58 -25.56
C GLY A 369 17.46 -8.47 -24.03
N ARG A 370 17.44 -9.61 -23.29
CA ARG A 370 17.27 -9.66 -21.83
C ARG A 370 18.43 -10.41 -21.18
N PRO A 371 18.93 -9.96 -20.01
CA PRO A 371 19.93 -10.71 -19.25
C PRO A 371 19.30 -11.97 -18.66
N LEU A 372 20.12 -12.96 -18.33
CA LEU A 372 19.71 -14.13 -17.56
C LEU A 372 19.41 -13.73 -16.10
N ILE A 373 20.30 -12.96 -15.51
CA ILE A 373 20.23 -12.42 -14.15
C ILE A 373 20.46 -10.92 -14.22
N GLY A 374 19.47 -10.13 -13.84
CA GLY A 374 19.58 -8.67 -13.83
C GLY A 374 18.23 -7.99 -13.75
N ASN A 375 18.23 -6.72 -13.41
CA ASN A 375 17.02 -5.93 -13.33
C ASN A 375 16.67 -5.31 -14.68
N GLY A 376 15.38 -5.10 -14.91
CA GLY A 376 14.89 -4.29 -16.02
C GLY A 376 15.22 -2.80 -15.83
N ALA A 377 15.50 -2.10 -16.92
CA ALA A 377 15.74 -0.66 -16.88
C ALA A 377 14.47 0.10 -16.47
N ASN A 378 14.61 1.19 -15.73
CA ASN A 378 13.50 2.08 -15.44
C ASN A 378 13.09 2.85 -16.71
N GLY A 379 11.80 3.12 -16.83
CA GLY A 379 11.28 4.02 -17.88
C GLY A 379 11.78 5.45 -17.66
N THR A 380 12.00 6.18 -18.75
CA THR A 380 12.49 7.55 -18.70
C THR A 380 11.45 8.49 -18.09
N PRO A 381 11.78 9.24 -17.03
CA PRO A 381 10.85 10.19 -16.40
C PRO A 381 10.37 11.25 -17.40
N GLY A 382 9.10 11.66 -17.32
CA GLY A 382 8.50 12.67 -18.17
C GLY A 382 8.12 12.19 -19.58
N THR A 383 8.27 10.90 -19.89
CA THR A 383 7.92 10.32 -21.19
C THR A 383 6.79 9.31 -21.14
N GLY A 384 6.42 8.85 -19.95
CA GLY A 384 5.48 7.74 -19.79
C GLY A 384 6.00 6.40 -20.32
N ALA A 385 7.32 6.24 -20.48
CA ALA A 385 7.90 5.00 -20.96
C ALA A 385 7.75 3.88 -19.95
N ASP A 386 7.47 2.67 -20.44
CA ASP A 386 7.37 1.48 -19.60
C ASP A 386 8.73 1.09 -19.00
N GLY A 387 8.70 0.46 -17.82
CA GLY A 387 9.84 -0.21 -17.24
C GLY A 387 10.18 -1.50 -17.99
N GLY A 388 11.47 -1.79 -18.15
CA GLY A 388 11.94 -3.03 -18.78
C GLY A 388 11.65 -4.25 -17.90
N ALA A 389 11.47 -5.41 -18.52
CA ALA A 389 11.34 -6.67 -17.77
C ALA A 389 12.68 -7.07 -17.12
N GLY A 390 12.63 -7.68 -15.95
CA GLY A 390 13.78 -8.28 -15.27
C GLY A 390 14.38 -9.46 -16.06
N GLY A 391 15.51 -9.97 -15.62
CA GLY A 391 16.20 -11.10 -16.26
C GLY A 391 15.32 -12.34 -16.40
N TRP A 392 15.75 -13.26 -17.27
CA TRP A 392 14.97 -14.48 -17.51
C TRP A 392 14.79 -15.35 -16.26
N LEU A 393 15.81 -15.54 -15.46
CA LEU A 393 15.72 -16.32 -14.22
C LEU A 393 15.46 -15.43 -13.00
N PHE A 394 16.36 -14.48 -12.77
CA PHE A 394 16.35 -13.60 -11.61
C PHE A 394 16.41 -12.15 -12.05
N GLY A 395 15.57 -11.33 -11.49
CA GLY A 395 15.65 -9.89 -11.67
C GLY A 395 14.34 -9.18 -11.38
N ASN A 396 14.46 -7.96 -10.91
CA ASN A 396 13.31 -7.09 -10.72
C ASN A 396 12.92 -6.42 -12.04
N GLY A 397 11.64 -6.21 -12.25
CA GLY A 397 11.18 -5.32 -13.31
C GLY A 397 11.62 -3.88 -13.06
N GLY A 398 11.89 -3.13 -14.11
CA GLY A 398 12.15 -1.70 -14.03
C GLY A 398 10.88 -0.92 -13.69
N ASN A 399 11.02 0.22 -13.03
CA ASN A 399 9.88 1.09 -12.74
C ASN A 399 9.43 1.81 -14.02
N GLY A 400 8.12 2.04 -14.18
CA GLY A 400 7.58 2.88 -15.25
C GLY A 400 7.99 4.36 -15.10
N GLY A 401 8.17 5.06 -16.21
CA GLY A 401 8.45 6.50 -16.23
C GLY A 401 7.18 7.31 -15.94
N HIS A 402 7.35 8.48 -15.33
CA HIS A 402 6.25 9.42 -15.14
C HIS A 402 5.74 9.93 -16.49
N GLY A 403 4.46 10.24 -16.58
CA GLY A 403 3.88 10.94 -17.72
C GLY A 403 4.37 12.38 -17.83
N ALA A 404 4.32 12.94 -19.02
CA ALA A 404 4.69 14.33 -19.28
C ALA A 404 3.70 15.30 -18.63
N THR A 405 4.19 16.42 -18.10
CA THR A 405 3.37 17.58 -17.73
C THR A 405 3.08 18.41 -18.96
N GLY A 406 1.84 18.80 -19.18
CA GLY A 406 1.42 19.54 -20.37
C GLY A 406 0.04 20.16 -20.21
N ALA A 407 -0.57 20.64 -21.31
CA ALA A 407 -1.97 21.10 -21.32
C ALA A 407 -2.88 19.99 -20.81
N ASP A 408 -2.76 18.80 -21.39
CA ASP A 408 -3.22 17.53 -20.81
C ASP A 408 -2.01 16.77 -20.31
N GLY A 409 -2.11 16.13 -19.17
CA GLY A 409 -1.07 15.29 -18.59
C GLY A 409 -0.91 14.00 -19.38
N GLY A 410 0.33 13.60 -19.68
CA GLY A 410 0.62 12.31 -20.31
C GLY A 410 0.44 11.14 -19.34
N ASP A 411 0.15 9.95 -19.86
CA ASP A 411 0.03 8.75 -19.03
C ASP A 411 1.38 8.30 -18.46
N GLY A 412 1.36 7.71 -17.27
CA GLY A 412 2.51 7.05 -16.68
C GLY A 412 2.77 5.69 -17.31
N GLY A 413 4.04 5.33 -17.48
CA GLY A 413 4.45 4.01 -17.99
C GLY A 413 4.17 2.88 -17.02
N SER A 414 3.92 1.69 -17.54
CA SER A 414 3.76 0.48 -16.72
C SER A 414 5.09 0.04 -16.12
N GLY A 415 5.06 -0.55 -14.93
CA GLY A 415 6.20 -1.26 -14.36
C GLY A 415 6.50 -2.55 -15.13
N GLY A 416 7.77 -2.87 -15.31
CA GLY A 416 8.22 -4.10 -15.96
C GLY A 416 7.93 -5.34 -15.11
N ALA A 417 7.74 -6.50 -15.77
CA ALA A 417 7.58 -7.77 -15.07
C ALA A 417 8.89 -8.22 -14.39
N GLY A 418 8.79 -8.93 -13.27
CA GLY A 418 9.93 -9.59 -12.64
C GLY A 418 10.46 -10.77 -13.46
N GLY A 419 11.58 -11.34 -13.06
CA GLY A 419 12.17 -12.56 -13.62
C GLY A 419 11.26 -13.77 -13.37
N ILE A 420 11.38 -14.80 -14.25
CA ILE A 420 10.48 -15.95 -14.21
C ILE A 420 10.56 -16.69 -12.89
N LEU A 421 11.76 -17.03 -12.42
CA LEU A 421 11.94 -17.79 -11.18
C LEU A 421 11.79 -16.91 -9.94
N SER A 422 12.46 -15.78 -9.92
CA SER A 422 12.32 -14.82 -8.82
C SER A 422 12.57 -13.39 -9.32
N GLY A 423 11.64 -12.52 -9.01
CA GLY A 423 11.72 -11.10 -9.32
C GLY A 423 10.50 -10.34 -8.83
N ILE A 424 10.70 -9.11 -8.44
CA ILE A 424 9.65 -8.19 -8.04
C ILE A 424 9.22 -7.41 -9.27
N GLY A 425 7.91 -7.21 -9.45
CA GLY A 425 7.41 -6.32 -10.48
C GLY A 425 7.84 -4.88 -10.24
N GLY A 426 8.14 -4.13 -11.30
CA GLY A 426 8.45 -2.71 -11.24
C GLY A 426 7.22 -1.88 -10.82
N THR A 427 7.41 -0.74 -10.19
CA THR A 427 6.32 0.19 -9.85
C THR A 427 5.82 0.89 -11.13
N GLY A 428 4.53 1.15 -11.23
CA GLY A 428 3.98 2.00 -12.29
C GLY A 428 4.41 3.46 -12.14
N GLY A 429 4.58 4.16 -13.26
CA GLY A 429 4.84 5.61 -13.28
C GLY A 429 3.58 6.40 -12.94
N SER A 430 3.71 7.54 -12.27
CA SER A 430 2.58 8.43 -12.06
C SER A 430 2.15 9.10 -13.38
N GLY A 431 0.86 9.38 -13.52
CA GLY A 431 0.36 10.22 -14.58
C GLY A 431 0.92 11.63 -14.51
N GLY A 432 1.10 12.26 -15.67
CA GLY A 432 1.53 13.65 -15.80
C GLY A 432 0.43 14.64 -15.41
N ILE A 433 0.83 15.84 -15.04
CA ILE A 433 -0.08 16.90 -14.64
C ILE A 433 -0.62 17.63 -15.84
N GLY A 434 -1.95 17.76 -15.93
CA GLY A 434 -2.65 18.62 -16.88
C GLY A 434 -2.77 20.04 -16.33
N THR A 435 -2.16 21.01 -16.98
CA THR A 435 -2.14 22.41 -16.53
C THR A 435 -3.39 23.19 -16.90
N THR A 436 -4.12 22.75 -17.91
CA THR A 436 -5.37 23.37 -18.39
C THR A 436 -6.47 22.36 -18.68
N GLY A 437 -6.15 21.07 -18.77
CA GLY A 437 -7.07 19.99 -19.12
C GLY A 437 -7.02 18.82 -18.16
N GLN A 438 -6.99 17.62 -18.72
CA GLN A 438 -7.04 16.38 -17.95
C GLN A 438 -5.68 15.99 -17.38
N GLY A 439 -5.63 15.37 -16.20
CA GLY A 439 -4.45 14.67 -15.69
C GLY A 439 -4.28 13.32 -16.37
N GLY A 440 -3.03 12.89 -16.58
CA GLY A 440 -2.70 11.60 -17.16
C GLY A 440 -3.02 10.44 -16.22
N THR A 441 -3.29 9.25 -16.74
CA THR A 441 -3.49 8.05 -15.93
C THR A 441 -2.18 7.54 -15.33
N GLY A 442 -2.23 6.94 -14.14
CA GLY A 442 -1.09 6.23 -13.57
C GLY A 442 -0.84 4.90 -14.28
N GLY A 443 0.43 4.54 -14.45
CA GLY A 443 0.84 3.26 -15.04
C GLY A 443 0.54 2.07 -14.11
N THR A 444 0.35 0.90 -14.67
CA THR A 444 0.16 -0.34 -13.89
C THR A 444 1.47 -0.79 -13.24
N GLY A 445 1.39 -1.42 -12.07
CA GLY A 445 2.53 -2.14 -11.50
C GLY A 445 2.84 -3.40 -12.31
N GLY A 446 4.12 -3.77 -12.39
CA GLY A 446 4.57 -5.00 -13.03
C GLY A 446 4.21 -6.24 -12.21
N ALA A 447 3.96 -7.37 -12.88
CA ALA A 447 3.69 -8.64 -12.21
C ALA A 447 5.00 -9.34 -11.79
N ALA A 448 4.94 -10.10 -10.68
CA ALA A 448 5.87 -11.17 -10.39
C ALA A 448 5.33 -12.48 -11.00
N LEU A 449 6.23 -13.45 -11.30
CA LEU A 449 5.80 -14.69 -11.97
C LEU A 449 5.71 -15.87 -11.00
N LEU A 450 6.83 -16.37 -10.50
CA LEU A 450 6.84 -17.51 -9.60
C LEU A 450 7.02 -17.11 -8.15
N ILE A 451 8.08 -16.36 -7.86
CA ILE A 451 8.45 -15.87 -6.53
C ILE A 451 8.72 -14.37 -6.62
N GLY A 452 8.00 -13.57 -5.86
CA GLY A 452 8.19 -12.13 -5.75
C GLY A 452 6.89 -11.36 -5.58
N SER A 453 6.99 -10.13 -5.13
CA SER A 453 5.85 -9.23 -4.96
C SER A 453 5.55 -8.47 -6.25
N GLY A 454 4.29 -8.22 -6.52
CA GLY A 454 3.87 -7.30 -7.58
C GLY A 454 4.31 -5.86 -7.28
N GLY A 455 4.55 -5.09 -8.32
CA GLY A 455 4.85 -3.66 -8.20
C GLY A 455 3.60 -2.83 -7.88
N THR A 456 3.77 -1.70 -7.22
CA THR A 456 2.66 -0.76 -6.96
C THR A 456 2.23 -0.08 -8.25
N GLY A 457 0.94 0.22 -8.39
CA GLY A 457 0.43 1.08 -9.46
C GLY A 457 0.86 2.54 -9.23
N GLY A 458 1.00 3.30 -10.31
CA GLY A 458 1.27 4.73 -10.27
C GLY A 458 0.01 5.55 -9.94
N SER A 459 0.16 6.67 -9.24
CA SER A 459 -0.94 7.62 -9.03
C SER A 459 -1.37 8.29 -10.33
N GLY A 460 -2.63 8.64 -10.46
CA GLY A 460 -3.11 9.53 -11.54
C GLY A 460 -2.48 10.92 -11.42
N GLY A 461 -2.38 11.63 -12.53
CA GLY A 461 -1.92 13.02 -12.57
C GLY A 461 -3.04 14.00 -12.24
N PHE A 462 -2.68 15.11 -11.62
CA PHE A 462 -3.62 16.20 -11.36
C PHE A 462 -4.08 16.81 -12.69
N GLY A 463 -5.34 17.20 -12.79
CA GLY A 463 -5.90 17.90 -13.97
C GLY A 463 -6.85 19.00 -13.53
N LEU A 464 -6.90 20.10 -14.33
CA LEU A 464 -7.81 21.20 -14.06
C LEU A 464 -9.27 20.77 -14.30
N ASP A 465 -9.52 20.09 -15.43
CA ASP A 465 -10.87 19.60 -15.79
C ASP A 465 -11.21 18.28 -15.12
N THR A 466 -10.34 17.29 -15.25
CA THR A 466 -10.50 15.96 -14.64
C THR A 466 -9.15 15.41 -14.17
N GLY A 467 -9.13 14.81 -12.98
CA GLY A 467 -7.97 14.10 -12.51
C GLY A 467 -7.78 12.76 -13.25
N GLY A 468 -6.53 12.31 -13.39
CA GLY A 468 -6.20 11.01 -13.97
C GLY A 468 -6.56 9.85 -13.04
N ALA A 469 -6.90 8.70 -13.62
CA ALA A 469 -7.10 7.47 -12.85
C ALA A 469 -5.77 6.93 -12.30
N GLY A 470 -5.81 6.27 -11.15
CA GLY A 470 -4.66 5.51 -10.64
C GLY A 470 -4.45 4.20 -11.40
N GLY A 471 -3.21 3.78 -11.53
CA GLY A 471 -2.84 2.51 -12.14
C GLY A 471 -3.13 1.32 -11.23
N ARG A 472 -3.34 0.13 -11.79
CA ARG A 472 -3.49 -1.10 -11.00
C ARG A 472 -2.16 -1.52 -10.38
N GLY A 473 -2.21 -2.16 -9.21
CA GLY A 473 -1.06 -2.91 -8.70
C GLY A 473 -0.79 -4.16 -9.54
N GLY A 474 0.44 -4.61 -9.55
CA GLY A 474 0.88 -5.84 -10.23
C GLY A 474 0.52 -7.10 -9.45
N ASP A 475 0.41 -8.21 -10.15
CA ASP A 475 0.10 -9.50 -9.54
C ASP A 475 1.29 -10.06 -8.75
N ALA A 476 0.98 -10.77 -7.66
CA ALA A 476 1.96 -11.51 -6.87
C ALA A 476 2.49 -12.73 -7.63
N GLY A 477 3.65 -13.22 -7.21
CA GLY A 477 4.19 -14.51 -7.68
C GLY A 477 3.31 -15.69 -7.23
N LEU A 478 3.28 -16.73 -8.08
CA LEU A 478 2.39 -17.88 -7.89
C LEU A 478 2.61 -18.62 -6.56
N PHE A 479 3.85 -18.70 -6.08
CA PHE A 479 4.18 -19.44 -4.85
C PHE A 479 4.45 -18.52 -3.66
N LEU A 480 5.09 -17.39 -3.88
CA LEU A 480 5.55 -16.49 -2.83
C LEU A 480 5.46 -15.04 -3.30
N GLY A 481 4.72 -14.20 -2.60
CA GLY A 481 4.67 -12.77 -2.89
C GLY A 481 3.38 -12.10 -2.43
N ALA A 482 3.41 -10.79 -2.36
CA ALA A 482 2.24 -9.93 -2.18
C ALA A 482 1.89 -9.25 -3.51
N ALA A 483 0.61 -9.07 -3.78
CA ALA A 483 0.19 -8.19 -4.86
C ALA A 483 0.57 -6.73 -4.55
N GLY A 484 0.86 -5.96 -5.59
CA GLY A 484 1.10 -4.52 -5.46
C GLY A 484 -0.20 -3.76 -5.15
N THR A 485 -0.08 -2.62 -4.48
CA THR A 485 -1.22 -1.71 -4.27
C THR A 485 -1.55 -0.96 -5.56
N GLY A 486 -2.82 -0.68 -5.77
CA GLY A 486 -3.24 0.26 -6.83
C GLY A 486 -2.84 1.70 -6.49
N GLY A 487 -2.62 2.51 -7.53
CA GLY A 487 -2.39 3.94 -7.41
C GLY A 487 -3.69 4.70 -7.10
N GLN A 488 -3.56 5.89 -6.56
CA GLN A 488 -4.68 6.80 -6.32
C GLN A 488 -5.14 7.47 -7.62
N ALA A 489 -6.45 7.64 -7.76
CA ALA A 489 -7.00 8.56 -8.76
C ALA A 489 -6.81 10.01 -8.29
N ALA A 490 -6.53 10.90 -9.23
CA ALA A 490 -6.44 12.32 -8.95
C ALA A 490 -7.82 12.98 -8.89
N LEU A 491 -7.96 13.98 -8.04
CA LEU A 491 -9.13 14.87 -8.04
C LEU A 491 -8.90 15.99 -9.06
N SER A 492 -9.99 16.53 -9.62
CA SER A 492 -9.95 17.74 -10.45
C SER A 492 -10.29 18.98 -9.61
N GLN A 493 -9.82 20.15 -10.05
CA GLN A 493 -10.14 21.42 -9.41
C GLN A 493 -11.60 21.87 -9.67
N ASN A 494 -12.26 21.31 -10.70
CA ASN A 494 -13.64 21.66 -11.05
C ASN A 494 -14.73 20.98 -10.21
N PHE A 495 -14.36 20.24 -9.14
CA PHE A 495 -15.30 19.65 -8.18
C PHE A 495 -15.56 20.51 -6.93
N ILE A 496 -15.31 21.81 -7.01
CA ILE A 496 -15.65 22.80 -5.96
C ILE A 496 -16.80 23.67 -6.41
#